data_7562a36ed3e1677b2fab49876ed63c81
#
_entry.id   7562a36ed3e1677b2fab49876ed63c81
#
_cell.length_a   1.000
_cell.length_b   1.000
_cell.length_c   1.000
_cell.angle_alpha   90.00
_cell.angle_beta   90.00
_cell.angle_gamma   90.00
#
_symmetry.space_group_name_H-M   'P 1'
#
loop_
_entity.id
_entity.type
_entity.pdbx_description
1 polymer ?
#
loop_
_entity_poly.entity_id
_entity_poly.type
_entity_poly.pdbx_seq_one_letter_code
_entity_poly.pdbx_strand_id
1 'polypeptide(L)'
;MAATFFVGAPPDGAEAEVASVDKVSSQPDVPVAAGKIDRAIERQNREATVKVPPKEDAGSRLVERVVPRGPESKVLRLTVPKMSQIRNDTVPYSVSDDKKAFHDHAAVHLRGTGNPWDRQANVYIAGHRLGFPGTDSWLSFWDLDVLGKGDRIYIKDAAGDRYVYKVFKKFIVGPNEVSVTRPLRGKNIVSLQTCTLPDYSERLIVQAEKVARG
;
A
#
# COMPACT_ATOMS: atom_id res chain seq x y z
N MET A 1 54.62 -54.27 -24.15
CA MET A 1 54.25 -53.07 -24.85
C MET A 1 53.53 -52.18 -23.84
N ALA A 2 54.22 -51.17 -23.31
CA ALA A 2 53.68 -50.25 -22.33
C ALA A 2 53.24 -48.95 -23.06
N ALA A 3 51.98 -48.57 -22.97
CA ALA A 3 51.45 -47.34 -23.50
C ALA A 3 51.46 -46.28 -22.39
N THR A 4 52.32 -45.29 -22.57
CA THR A 4 52.44 -44.14 -21.70
C THR A 4 51.36 -43.09 -22.07
N PHE A 5 50.42 -42.81 -21.19
CA PHE A 5 49.49 -41.70 -21.36
C PHE A 5 50.11 -40.42 -20.82
N PHE A 6 50.28 -39.46 -21.70
CA PHE A 6 50.68 -38.08 -21.39
C PHE A 6 49.44 -37.33 -20.83
N VAL A 7 49.52 -36.92 -19.58
CA VAL A 7 48.55 -35.99 -18.99
C VAL A 7 49.02 -34.57 -19.27
N GLY A 8 48.38 -33.91 -20.20
CA GLY A 8 48.61 -32.46 -20.43
C GLY A 8 47.99 -31.64 -19.33
N ALA A 9 48.79 -30.73 -18.75
CA ALA A 9 48.34 -29.72 -17.82
C ALA A 9 47.40 -28.68 -18.51
N PRO A 10 46.38 -28.16 -17.83
CA PRO A 10 45.57 -27.08 -18.36
C PRO A 10 46.36 -25.76 -18.33
N PRO A 11 46.11 -24.85 -19.27
CA PRO A 11 46.77 -23.53 -19.27
C PRO A 11 46.27 -22.65 -18.11
N ASP A 12 47.23 -22.05 -17.44
CA ASP A 12 47.03 -20.96 -16.49
C ASP A 12 46.35 -19.79 -17.15
N GLY A 13 45.43 -19.11 -16.39
CA GLY A 13 45.04 -17.75 -16.62
C GLY A 13 43.68 -17.52 -17.20
N ALA A 14 42.64 -17.71 -16.42
CA ALA A 14 41.43 -16.88 -16.48
C ALA A 14 41.03 -16.58 -15.03
N GLU A 15 41.60 -15.57 -14.45
CA GLU A 15 41.00 -14.90 -13.29
C GLU A 15 39.61 -14.39 -13.75
N ALA A 16 38.58 -15.09 -13.32
CA ALA A 16 37.24 -14.58 -13.42
C ALA A 16 37.17 -13.37 -12.50
N GLU A 17 37.26 -12.22 -13.10
CA GLU A 17 36.94 -10.93 -12.48
C GLU A 17 35.55 -11.05 -11.87
N VAL A 18 35.53 -11.24 -10.56
CA VAL A 18 34.29 -11.17 -9.77
C VAL A 18 33.84 -9.71 -9.87
N ALA A 19 33.01 -9.43 -10.88
CA ALA A 19 32.34 -8.15 -10.99
C ALA A 19 31.62 -7.92 -9.67
N SER A 20 32.13 -6.96 -8.91
CA SER A 20 31.49 -6.42 -7.72
C SER A 20 30.05 -6.10 -8.03
N VAL A 21 29.14 -6.85 -7.41
CA VAL A 21 27.69 -6.56 -7.43
C VAL A 21 27.45 -5.44 -6.41
N ASP A 22 28.20 -4.37 -6.54
CA ASP A 22 27.95 -3.10 -5.86
C ASP A 22 27.30 -2.14 -6.84
N LYS A 23 26.00 -2.25 -6.93
CA LYS A 23 25.00 -1.24 -7.27
C LYS A 23 23.70 -1.93 -7.68
N VAL A 24 23.07 -2.62 -6.73
CA VAL A 24 21.61 -2.70 -6.79
C VAL A 24 21.13 -1.29 -6.48
N SER A 25 20.83 -0.57 -7.54
CA SER A 25 20.27 0.76 -7.51
C SER A 25 19.05 0.76 -6.59
N SER A 26 19.23 1.33 -5.40
CA SER A 26 18.11 1.80 -4.59
C SER A 26 17.15 2.52 -5.53
N GLN A 27 15.85 2.26 -5.38
CA GLN A 27 14.82 3.02 -6.11
C GLN A 27 15.25 4.49 -6.14
N PRO A 28 15.22 5.16 -7.30
CA PRO A 28 15.46 6.59 -7.31
C PRO A 28 14.51 7.21 -6.30
N ASP A 29 15.02 8.07 -5.43
CA ASP A 29 14.21 8.86 -4.51
C ASP A 29 13.00 9.34 -5.29
N VAL A 30 11.80 8.84 -4.97
CA VAL A 30 10.56 9.23 -5.66
C VAL A 30 10.29 10.67 -5.23
N PRO A 31 10.69 11.68 -6.02
CA PRO A 31 10.56 13.02 -5.54
C PRO A 31 9.11 13.48 -5.74
N VAL A 32 8.58 14.14 -4.73
CA VAL A 32 7.68 15.27 -4.87
C VAL A 32 6.17 15.01 -4.95
N ALA A 33 5.65 13.85 -5.31
CA ALA A 33 4.20 13.64 -5.29
C ALA A 33 3.63 13.50 -3.86
N ALA A 34 4.46 13.08 -2.93
CA ALA A 34 4.08 12.78 -1.55
C ALA A 34 3.44 13.98 -0.83
N GLY A 35 4.15 15.07 -0.67
CA GLY A 35 3.61 16.25 0.04
C GLY A 35 2.44 16.95 -0.68
N LYS A 36 2.21 16.67 -1.98
CA LYS A 36 1.02 17.13 -2.69
C LYS A 36 -0.21 16.29 -2.36
N ILE A 37 -0.02 14.99 -2.13
CA ILE A 37 -1.10 14.08 -1.72
C ILE A 37 -1.63 14.49 -0.36
N ASP A 38 -0.77 14.69 0.64
CA ASP A 38 -1.18 15.07 2.00
C ASP A 38 -1.92 16.40 2.03
N ARG A 39 -1.40 17.44 1.34
CA ARG A 39 -2.08 18.74 1.23
C ARG A 39 -3.44 18.66 0.51
N ALA A 40 -3.55 17.79 -0.50
CA ALA A 40 -4.80 17.59 -1.21
C ALA A 40 -5.82 16.87 -0.32
N ILE A 41 -5.40 15.87 0.46
CA ILE A 41 -6.22 15.16 1.43
C ILE A 41 -6.71 16.11 2.53
N GLU A 42 -5.84 16.96 3.09
CA GLU A 42 -6.21 17.96 4.10
C GLU A 42 -7.22 18.99 3.57
N ARG A 43 -7.02 19.47 2.35
CA ARG A 43 -7.97 20.40 1.71
C ARG A 43 -9.35 19.77 1.55
N GLN A 44 -9.40 18.51 1.09
CA GLN A 44 -10.66 17.78 0.96
C GLN A 44 -11.38 17.59 2.29
N ASN A 45 -10.65 17.31 3.37
CA ASN A 45 -11.20 17.14 4.71
C ASN A 45 -11.77 18.47 5.24
N ARG A 46 -11.13 19.60 4.95
CA ARG A 46 -11.66 20.94 5.31
C ARG A 46 -12.92 21.28 4.54
N GLU A 47 -12.98 21.01 3.25
CA GLU A 47 -14.16 21.26 2.42
C GLU A 47 -15.36 20.40 2.82
N ALA A 48 -15.12 19.17 3.30
CA ALA A 48 -16.17 18.29 3.80
C ALA A 48 -16.78 18.74 5.13
N THR A 49 -16.05 19.55 5.91
CA THR A 49 -16.49 20.03 7.24
C THR A 49 -17.33 21.30 7.19
N VAL A 50 -17.41 22.02 6.06
CA VAL A 50 -17.96 23.39 5.96
C VAL A 50 -19.41 23.45 5.48
N LYS A 51 -20.17 22.38 5.37
CA LYS A 51 -21.60 22.44 5.00
C LYS A 51 -22.50 21.59 5.86
N VAL A 52 -22.79 22.05 7.06
CA VAL A 52 -24.05 21.74 7.75
C VAL A 52 -24.64 23.07 8.26
N PRO A 53 -25.72 23.57 7.67
CA PRO A 53 -26.47 24.65 8.27
C PRO A 53 -27.21 24.12 9.51
N PRO A 54 -27.28 24.87 10.61
CA PRO A 54 -28.10 24.50 11.74
C PRO A 54 -29.57 24.63 11.36
N LYS A 55 -30.34 23.57 11.35
CA LYS A 55 -31.77 23.59 11.52
C LYS A 55 -32.07 23.23 12.95
N GLU A 56 -32.43 24.29 13.71
CA GLU A 56 -33.18 24.11 14.94
C GLU A 56 -34.54 23.51 14.57
N ASP A 57 -34.88 22.36 15.14
CA ASP A 57 -36.27 22.01 15.34
C ASP A 57 -36.41 21.19 16.63
N ALA A 58 -37.32 21.64 17.45
CA ALA A 58 -37.54 21.20 18.81
C ALA A 58 -38.23 19.82 18.81
N GLY A 59 -37.75 18.92 19.68
CA GLY A 59 -38.51 17.79 20.17
C GLY A 59 -38.29 16.44 19.52
N SER A 60 -37.08 15.95 19.49
CA SER A 60 -36.84 14.53 19.26
C SER A 60 -35.77 14.05 20.23
N ARG A 61 -36.12 13.03 21.02
CA ARG A 61 -35.17 12.30 21.87
C ARG A 61 -33.90 12.04 21.07
N LEU A 62 -32.81 12.64 21.55
CA LEU A 62 -31.46 12.31 21.08
C LEU A 62 -31.20 10.83 21.35
N VAL A 63 -31.58 9.98 20.43
CA VAL A 63 -30.89 8.72 20.26
C VAL A 63 -29.51 9.11 19.75
N GLU A 64 -28.58 9.30 20.67
CA GLU A 64 -27.18 9.45 20.37
C GLU A 64 -26.78 8.24 19.51
N ARG A 65 -26.73 8.48 18.20
CA ARG A 65 -26.28 7.49 17.25
C ARG A 65 -24.83 7.24 17.61
N VAL A 66 -24.58 6.21 18.40
CA VAL A 66 -23.21 5.74 18.67
C VAL A 66 -22.59 5.42 17.32
N VAL A 67 -21.91 6.41 16.75
CA VAL A 67 -21.02 6.18 15.62
C VAL A 67 -19.92 5.30 16.18
N PRO A 68 -19.73 4.08 15.70
CA PRO A 68 -18.66 3.23 16.18
C PRO A 68 -17.35 4.00 16.04
N ARG A 69 -16.82 4.48 17.16
CA ARG A 69 -15.46 5.02 17.17
C ARG A 69 -14.56 3.83 16.99
N GLY A 70 -13.76 3.84 15.92
CA GLY A 70 -12.72 2.83 15.73
C GLY A 70 -11.68 2.89 16.85
N PRO A 71 -10.72 1.97 16.85
CA PRO A 71 -9.66 1.94 17.84
C PRO A 71 -8.86 3.25 17.84
N GLU A 72 -8.27 3.59 18.97
CA GLU A 72 -7.41 4.77 19.12
C GLU A 72 -6.19 4.68 18.17
N SER A 73 -5.57 3.52 18.13
CA SER A 73 -4.48 3.24 17.19
C SER A 73 -5.03 2.98 15.78
N LYS A 74 -4.49 3.69 14.81
CA LYS A 74 -4.80 3.54 13.38
C LYS A 74 -3.85 2.60 12.64
N VAL A 75 -2.99 1.90 13.38
CA VAL A 75 -2.14 0.86 12.81
C VAL A 75 -3.02 -0.30 12.35
N LEU A 76 -2.80 -0.76 11.14
CA LEU A 76 -3.52 -1.87 10.54
C LEU A 76 -2.59 -3.07 10.34
N ARG A 77 -3.19 -4.23 10.11
CA ARG A 77 -2.51 -5.40 9.57
C ARG A 77 -3.15 -5.80 8.25
N LEU A 78 -2.31 -6.03 7.25
CA LEU A 78 -2.73 -6.35 5.89
C LEU A 78 -2.41 -7.80 5.54
N THR A 79 -3.38 -8.48 4.95
CA THR A 79 -3.19 -9.82 4.36
C THR A 79 -3.82 -9.83 2.98
N VAL A 80 -3.04 -10.23 1.98
CA VAL A 80 -3.50 -10.39 0.60
C VAL A 80 -3.09 -11.78 0.12
N PRO A 81 -3.96 -12.80 0.26
CA PRO A 81 -3.58 -14.21 0.06
C PRO A 81 -2.99 -14.53 -1.31
N LYS A 82 -3.38 -13.77 -2.34
CA LYS A 82 -2.90 -13.98 -3.71
C LYS A 82 -1.52 -13.37 -3.97
N MET A 83 -1.11 -12.40 -3.18
CA MET A 83 0.24 -11.83 -3.24
C MET A 83 1.22 -12.70 -2.44
N SER A 84 2.48 -12.77 -2.88
CA SER A 84 3.48 -13.64 -2.25
C SER A 84 3.95 -13.12 -0.88
N GLN A 85 4.09 -11.81 -0.73
CA GLN A 85 4.75 -11.18 0.41
C GLN A 85 3.81 -10.70 1.53
N ILE A 86 2.54 -10.43 1.26
CA ILE A 86 1.64 -9.76 2.21
C ILE A 86 0.84 -10.77 3.03
N ARG A 87 1.32 -11.08 4.26
CA ARG A 87 0.83 -12.18 5.12
C ARG A 87 0.44 -11.80 6.55
N ASN A 88 -0.09 -10.70 6.85
CA ASN A 88 -0.39 -10.11 8.17
C ASN A 88 0.62 -9.04 8.56
N ASP A 89 1.06 -8.29 7.57
CA ASP A 89 2.08 -7.27 7.73
C ASP A 89 1.54 -6.05 8.44
N THR A 90 2.37 -5.45 9.27
CA THR A 90 2.05 -4.21 9.98
C THR A 90 2.06 -3.04 9.01
N VAL A 91 0.97 -2.28 9.00
CA VAL A 91 0.76 -1.11 8.15
C VAL A 91 0.60 0.12 9.05
N PRO A 92 1.67 0.90 9.29
CA PRO A 92 1.60 2.11 10.09
C PRO A 92 0.75 3.18 9.41
N TYR A 93 0.20 4.09 10.22
CA TYR A 93 -0.55 5.25 9.75
C TYR A 93 0.39 6.46 9.69
N SER A 94 0.82 6.85 8.48
CA SER A 94 1.81 7.91 8.29
C SER A 94 1.55 8.75 7.05
N VAL A 95 2.33 9.81 6.89
CA VAL A 95 2.30 10.71 5.74
C VAL A 95 2.97 10.06 4.53
N SER A 96 2.66 10.55 3.34
CA SER A 96 3.14 9.98 2.08
C SER A 96 4.64 10.22 1.80
N ASP A 97 5.29 11.10 2.55
CA ASP A 97 6.72 11.40 2.49
C ASP A 97 7.53 10.84 3.67
N ASP A 98 6.92 9.99 4.51
CA ASP A 98 7.62 9.31 5.60
C ASP A 98 8.54 8.19 5.06
N LYS A 99 9.75 8.60 4.66
CA LYS A 99 10.76 7.67 4.10
C LYS A 99 11.05 6.49 5.03
N LYS A 100 11.05 6.72 6.36
CA LYS A 100 11.34 5.65 7.33
C LYS A 100 10.21 4.62 7.36
N ALA A 101 8.96 5.05 7.39
CA ALA A 101 7.82 4.13 7.36
C ALA A 101 7.81 3.29 6.08
N PHE A 102 8.08 3.90 4.92
CA PHE A 102 8.17 3.18 3.65
C PHE A 102 9.42 2.30 3.51
N HIS A 103 10.49 2.61 4.21
CA HIS A 103 11.69 1.77 4.25
C HIS A 103 11.45 0.51 5.09
N ASP A 104 10.92 0.68 6.31
CA ASP A 104 10.87 -0.36 7.32
C ASP A 104 9.67 -1.31 7.20
N HIS A 105 8.58 -0.87 6.54
CA HIS A 105 7.32 -1.63 6.50
C HIS A 105 6.93 -2.00 5.07
N ALA A 106 6.23 -3.12 4.96
CA ALA A 106 5.70 -3.63 3.68
C ALA A 106 4.76 -2.62 2.98
N ALA A 107 4.00 -1.86 3.76
CA ALA A 107 3.09 -0.83 3.25
C ALA A 107 2.77 0.20 4.34
N VAL A 108 2.22 1.34 3.91
CA VAL A 108 1.84 2.47 4.77
C VAL A 108 0.39 2.87 4.48
N HIS A 109 -0.43 3.01 5.54
CA HIS A 109 -1.75 3.61 5.46
C HIS A 109 -1.61 5.13 5.48
N LEU A 110 -2.01 5.79 4.39
CA LEU A 110 -1.79 7.22 4.23
C LEU A 110 -2.69 8.02 5.18
N ARG A 111 -2.05 8.93 5.92
CA ARG A 111 -2.73 9.85 6.84
C ARG A 111 -3.74 10.71 6.10
N GLY A 112 -4.89 10.94 6.75
CA GLY A 112 -5.97 11.74 6.18
C GLY A 112 -6.90 10.97 5.23
N THR A 113 -6.59 9.72 4.88
CA THR A 113 -7.53 8.83 4.19
C THR A 113 -8.45 8.11 5.18
N GLY A 114 -9.48 7.44 4.69
CA GLY A 114 -10.49 6.79 5.54
C GLY A 114 -9.98 5.54 6.27
N ASN A 115 -10.78 5.03 7.20
CA ASN A 115 -10.45 3.85 8.00
C ASN A 115 -11.42 2.69 7.72
N PRO A 116 -11.02 1.44 8.01
CA PRO A 116 -11.87 0.26 7.76
C PRO A 116 -13.20 0.27 8.51
N TRP A 117 -13.28 0.91 9.67
CA TRP A 117 -14.49 1.02 10.50
C TRP A 117 -15.43 2.14 10.06
N ASP A 118 -14.99 3.06 9.21
CA ASP A 118 -15.83 4.16 8.73
C ASP A 118 -16.95 3.62 7.82
N ARG A 119 -18.07 4.32 7.79
CA ARG A 119 -19.21 3.94 6.94
C ARG A 119 -18.90 4.16 5.46
N GLN A 120 -18.26 5.28 5.14
CA GLN A 120 -17.79 5.64 3.80
C GLN A 120 -16.33 6.02 3.90
N ALA A 121 -15.47 5.34 3.17
CA ALA A 121 -14.03 5.52 3.26
C ALA A 121 -13.32 5.06 1.99
N ASN A 122 -12.12 5.61 1.79
CA ASN A 122 -11.09 4.97 1.00
C ASN A 122 -9.88 4.77 1.92
N VAL A 123 -9.65 3.54 2.34
CA VAL A 123 -8.48 3.14 3.12
C VAL A 123 -7.31 3.05 2.14
N TYR A 124 -6.49 4.10 2.08
CA TYR A 124 -5.45 4.17 1.06
C TYR A 124 -4.12 3.66 1.60
N ILE A 125 -3.64 2.56 1.03
CA ILE A 125 -2.43 1.86 1.46
C ILE A 125 -1.44 1.82 0.29
N ALA A 126 -0.25 2.37 0.50
CA ALA A 126 0.82 2.40 -0.48
C ALA A 126 1.99 1.52 -0.05
N GLY A 127 2.61 0.84 -0.99
CA GLY A 127 3.78 0.00 -0.78
C GLY A 127 4.72 0.04 -1.99
N HIS A 128 5.97 -0.34 -1.76
CA HIS A 128 6.97 -0.38 -2.83
C HIS A 128 6.77 -1.56 -3.79
N ARG A 129 7.07 -1.34 -5.07
CA ARG A 129 7.17 -2.42 -6.05
C ARG A 129 8.43 -3.26 -5.80
N LEU A 130 9.59 -2.62 -5.70
CA LEU A 130 10.86 -3.25 -5.35
C LEU A 130 11.19 -3.09 -3.87
N GLY A 131 11.21 -1.88 -3.32
CA GLY A 131 11.57 -1.61 -1.94
C GLY A 131 13.07 -1.74 -1.66
N PHE A 132 13.41 -2.00 -0.41
CA PHE A 132 14.80 -2.03 0.07
C PHE A 132 15.18 -3.44 0.53
N PRO A 133 16.24 -4.05 -0.02
CA PRO A 133 16.70 -5.37 0.39
C PRO A 133 16.93 -5.48 1.90
N GLY A 134 16.48 -6.57 2.49
CA GLY A 134 16.65 -6.82 3.93
C GLY A 134 15.63 -6.12 4.85
N THR A 135 14.61 -5.45 4.29
CA THR A 135 13.51 -4.84 5.03
C THR A 135 12.17 -5.47 4.63
N ASP A 136 11.11 -5.20 5.41
CA ASP A 136 9.76 -5.65 5.08
C ASP A 136 9.23 -5.00 3.78
N SER A 137 9.80 -3.88 3.36
CA SER A 137 9.42 -3.22 2.11
C SER A 137 9.90 -3.95 0.85
N TRP A 138 10.88 -4.88 0.98
CA TRP A 138 11.46 -5.57 -0.17
C TRP A 138 10.44 -6.44 -0.88
N LEU A 139 10.20 -6.12 -2.16
CA LEU A 139 9.23 -6.80 -3.03
C LEU A 139 7.80 -6.88 -2.46
N SER A 140 7.46 -6.01 -1.50
CA SER A 140 6.21 -6.09 -0.75
C SER A 140 4.98 -6.05 -1.67
N PHE A 141 4.94 -5.15 -2.66
CA PHE A 141 3.88 -5.05 -3.66
C PHE A 141 4.35 -5.43 -5.06
N TRP A 142 5.36 -6.31 -5.15
CA TRP A 142 5.92 -6.79 -6.41
C TRP A 142 4.84 -7.34 -7.34
N ASP A 143 3.98 -8.17 -6.82
CA ASP A 143 2.94 -8.91 -7.54
C ASP A 143 1.52 -8.32 -7.33
N LEU A 144 1.41 -7.01 -7.04
CA LEU A 144 0.10 -6.35 -6.91
C LEU A 144 -0.75 -6.49 -8.19
N ASP A 145 -0.13 -6.60 -9.34
CA ASP A 145 -0.78 -6.75 -10.64
C ASP A 145 -1.44 -8.13 -10.85
N VAL A 146 -1.09 -9.15 -10.06
CA VAL A 146 -1.77 -10.46 -10.15
C VAL A 146 -3.21 -10.41 -9.62
N LEU A 147 -3.55 -9.37 -8.82
CA LEU A 147 -4.90 -9.22 -8.29
C LEU A 147 -5.91 -8.94 -9.40
N GLY A 148 -7.01 -9.66 -9.38
CA GLY A 148 -8.12 -9.52 -10.30
C GLY A 148 -9.45 -9.38 -9.57
N LYS A 149 -10.51 -9.08 -10.33
CA LYS A 149 -11.88 -8.95 -9.80
C LYS A 149 -12.28 -10.22 -9.04
N GLY A 150 -12.73 -10.02 -7.80
CA GLY A 150 -13.17 -11.10 -6.92
C GLY A 150 -12.14 -11.53 -5.87
N ASP A 151 -10.86 -11.21 -6.04
CA ASP A 151 -9.84 -11.52 -5.06
C ASP A 151 -10.08 -10.80 -3.73
N ARG A 152 -9.62 -11.39 -2.65
CA ARG A 152 -9.88 -10.88 -1.30
C ARG A 152 -8.67 -10.19 -0.71
N ILE A 153 -8.94 -9.10 -0.01
CA ILE A 153 -7.99 -8.37 0.82
C ILE A 153 -8.55 -8.37 2.23
N TYR A 154 -7.71 -8.65 3.21
CA TYR A 154 -8.09 -8.66 4.62
C TYR A 154 -7.31 -7.58 5.36
N ILE A 155 -8.03 -6.79 6.12
CA ILE A 155 -7.46 -5.79 7.03
C ILE A 155 -7.91 -6.14 8.44
N LYS A 156 -6.98 -6.07 9.38
CA LYS A 156 -7.26 -6.19 10.80
C LYS A 156 -6.84 -4.89 11.49
N ASP A 157 -7.70 -4.34 12.34
CA ASP A 157 -7.35 -3.14 13.11
C ASP A 157 -6.68 -3.47 14.44
N ALA A 158 -6.31 -2.42 15.19
CA ALA A 158 -5.64 -2.56 16.49
C ALA A 158 -6.52 -3.16 17.58
N ALA A 159 -7.86 -3.11 17.44
CA ALA A 159 -8.79 -3.76 18.35
C ALA A 159 -8.96 -5.26 18.04
N GLY A 160 -8.46 -5.71 16.91
CA GLY A 160 -8.57 -7.08 16.45
C GLY A 160 -9.74 -7.34 15.49
N ASP A 161 -10.54 -6.33 15.19
CA ASP A 161 -11.64 -6.45 14.22
C ASP A 161 -11.07 -6.70 12.82
N ARG A 162 -11.71 -7.63 12.12
CA ARG A 162 -11.31 -8.02 10.77
C ARG A 162 -12.29 -7.49 9.73
N TYR A 163 -11.76 -6.91 8.67
CA TYR A 163 -12.51 -6.36 7.55
C TYR A 163 -12.12 -7.12 6.28
N VAL A 164 -13.13 -7.54 5.52
CA VAL A 164 -12.97 -8.29 4.27
C VAL A 164 -13.35 -7.40 3.11
N TYR A 165 -12.44 -7.27 2.16
CA TYR A 165 -12.63 -6.51 0.93
C TYR A 165 -12.54 -7.44 -0.27
N LYS A 166 -13.30 -7.14 -1.34
CA LYS A 166 -13.32 -7.88 -2.60
C LYS A 166 -12.94 -6.95 -3.74
N VAL A 167 -11.90 -7.30 -4.47
CA VAL A 167 -11.39 -6.50 -5.60
C VAL A 167 -12.48 -6.32 -6.65
N PHE A 168 -12.68 -5.08 -7.10
CA PHE A 168 -13.63 -4.75 -8.16
C PHE A 168 -13.01 -3.99 -9.32
N LYS A 169 -11.87 -3.30 -9.11
CA LYS A 169 -11.22 -2.48 -10.14
C LYS A 169 -9.70 -2.50 -9.99
N LYS A 170 -9.01 -2.49 -11.15
CA LYS A 170 -7.57 -2.29 -11.26
C LYS A 170 -7.30 -1.34 -12.42
N PHE A 171 -6.39 -0.37 -12.24
CA PHE A 171 -6.09 0.65 -13.25
C PHE A 171 -4.76 1.33 -12.95
N ILE A 172 -4.25 2.07 -13.92
CA ILE A 172 -3.01 2.84 -13.81
C ILE A 172 -3.35 4.32 -13.90
N VAL A 173 -2.62 5.14 -13.15
CA VAL A 173 -2.75 6.61 -13.14
C VAL A 173 -1.38 7.27 -13.07
N GLY A 174 -1.33 8.54 -13.47
CA GLY A 174 -0.12 9.34 -13.29
C GLY A 174 0.23 9.58 -11.81
N PRO A 175 1.47 9.91 -11.50
CA PRO A 175 1.97 10.03 -10.13
C PRO A 175 1.34 11.19 -9.34
N ASN A 176 0.74 12.16 -10.03
CA ASN A 176 0.09 13.33 -9.42
C ASN A 176 -1.45 13.20 -9.33
N GLU A 177 -2.02 12.03 -9.68
CA GLU A 177 -3.46 11.81 -9.67
C GLU A 177 -3.96 11.53 -8.24
N VAL A 178 -4.22 12.59 -7.51
CA VAL A 178 -4.64 12.51 -6.09
C VAL A 178 -6.12 12.17 -5.92
N SER A 179 -6.95 12.27 -6.97
CA SER A 179 -8.38 11.96 -6.87
C SER A 179 -8.64 10.49 -6.52
N VAL A 180 -7.66 9.61 -6.80
CA VAL A 180 -7.72 8.18 -6.46
C VAL A 180 -7.77 7.91 -4.95
N THR A 181 -7.40 8.88 -4.12
CA THR A 181 -7.49 8.80 -2.64
C THR A 181 -8.88 9.09 -2.11
N ARG A 182 -9.78 9.67 -2.94
CA ARG A 182 -11.13 10.07 -2.53
C ARG A 182 -12.00 8.85 -2.24
N PRO A 183 -12.88 8.93 -1.23
CA PRO A 183 -13.87 7.89 -1.00
C PRO A 183 -14.92 7.86 -2.12
N LEU A 184 -15.39 6.67 -2.46
CA LEU A 184 -16.55 6.50 -3.34
C LEU A 184 -17.83 6.68 -2.54
N ARG A 185 -18.82 7.38 -3.12
CA ARG A 185 -20.08 7.67 -2.43
C ARG A 185 -20.78 6.38 -1.98
N GLY A 186 -21.10 6.32 -0.68
CA GLY A 186 -21.82 5.21 -0.07
C GLY A 186 -20.99 3.94 0.13
N LYS A 187 -19.69 3.94 -0.17
CA LYS A 187 -18.83 2.75 -0.11
C LYS A 187 -17.69 2.92 0.88
N ASN A 188 -17.31 1.83 1.52
CA ASN A 188 -16.02 1.71 2.17
C ASN A 188 -15.15 0.82 1.28
N ILE A 189 -14.06 1.40 0.77
CA ILE A 189 -13.13 0.73 -0.11
C ILE A 189 -11.71 0.74 0.47
N VAL A 190 -10.88 -0.18 0.03
CA VAL A 190 -9.44 -0.11 0.16
C VAL A 190 -8.82 0.10 -1.20
N SER A 191 -7.85 0.99 -1.29
CA SER A 191 -6.99 1.17 -2.47
C SER A 191 -5.57 0.75 -2.11
N LEU A 192 -5.05 -0.26 -2.80
CA LEU A 192 -3.63 -0.63 -2.74
C LEU A 192 -2.91 0.03 -3.91
N GLN A 193 -1.78 0.70 -3.62
CA GLN A 193 -0.97 1.41 -4.61
C GLN A 193 0.46 0.94 -4.60
N THR A 194 1.03 0.79 -5.80
CA THR A 194 2.47 0.69 -6.02
C THR A 194 2.89 1.43 -7.30
N CYS A 195 4.19 1.56 -7.53
CA CYS A 195 4.70 2.11 -8.79
C CYS A 195 4.61 1.09 -9.92
N THR A 196 4.54 1.56 -11.16
CA THR A 196 4.69 0.70 -12.35
C THR A 196 6.17 0.45 -12.65
N LEU A 197 6.44 -0.61 -13.40
CA LEU A 197 7.76 -0.91 -13.95
C LEU A 197 7.77 -0.61 -15.46
N PRO A 198 8.95 -0.34 -16.04
CA PRO A 198 10.30 -0.38 -15.45
C PRO A 198 10.75 0.95 -14.83
N ASP A 199 10.10 2.06 -15.10
CA ASP A 199 10.57 3.43 -14.87
C ASP A 199 9.90 4.13 -13.67
N TYR A 200 8.95 3.47 -13.00
CA TYR A 200 8.20 4.00 -11.86
C TYR A 200 7.40 5.29 -12.14
N SER A 201 7.17 5.58 -13.42
CA SER A 201 6.53 6.82 -13.86
C SER A 201 5.05 6.93 -13.48
N GLU A 202 4.38 5.80 -13.32
CA GLU A 202 2.95 5.72 -13.03
C GLU A 202 2.67 4.95 -11.74
N ARG A 203 1.39 4.87 -11.38
CA ARG A 203 0.90 4.17 -10.18
C ARG A 203 -0.14 3.13 -10.58
N LEU A 204 0.15 1.89 -10.25
CA LEU A 204 -0.82 0.80 -10.29
C LEU A 204 -1.71 0.87 -9.05
N ILE A 205 -3.01 0.95 -9.27
CA ILE A 205 -4.04 1.01 -8.23
C ILE A 205 -4.93 -0.23 -8.31
N VAL A 206 -5.11 -0.90 -7.18
CA VAL A 206 -6.11 -1.97 -7.03
C VAL A 206 -7.13 -1.53 -5.99
N GLN A 207 -8.40 -1.47 -6.38
CA GLN A 207 -9.50 -1.10 -5.49
C GLN A 207 -10.38 -2.29 -5.15
N ALA A 208 -10.69 -2.43 -3.85
CA ALA A 208 -11.57 -3.45 -3.34
C ALA A 208 -12.63 -2.83 -2.41
N GLU A 209 -13.87 -3.34 -2.48
CA GLU A 209 -15.00 -2.88 -1.67
C GLU A 209 -15.19 -3.78 -0.45
N LYS A 210 -15.47 -3.18 0.70
CA LYS A 210 -15.74 -3.92 1.94
C LYS A 210 -17.04 -4.73 1.79
N VAL A 211 -16.93 -6.04 2.05
CA VAL A 211 -18.06 -6.98 1.92
C VAL A 211 -18.50 -7.57 3.26
N ALA A 212 -17.63 -7.57 4.26
CA ALA A 212 -17.95 -8.06 5.59
C ALA A 212 -17.06 -7.41 6.67
N ARG A 213 -17.56 -7.45 7.91
CA ARG A 213 -16.79 -7.34 9.16
C ARG A 213 -16.85 -8.72 9.81
N GLY A 214 -15.71 -9.27 10.16
CA GLY A 214 -15.60 -10.59 10.78
C GLY A 214 -15.24 -10.50 12.26
#